data_da5f78d7d4516d66d826c496c02d48ba
#
_entry.id   da5f78d7d4516d66d826c496c02d48ba
#
_cell.length_a   1.000
_cell.length_b   1.000
_cell.length_c   1.000
_cell.angle_alpha   90.00
_cell.angle_beta   90.00
_cell.angle_gamma   90.00
#
_symmetry.space_group_name_H-M   'P 1'
#
loop_
_entity.id
_entity.type
_entity.pdbx_description
1 polymer ?
#
loop_
_entity_poly.entity_id
_entity_poly.type
_entity_poly.pdbx_seq_one_letter_code
_entity_poly.pdbx_strand_id
1 'polypeptide(L)'
;MNAAGCVNEEKKLPIIPQPLQSVYPPETVESKNSAPTQLKFAKEHDVRVEKYALDYLGNQDVGLINLSIEDANIDLVSVGVSEESYELRVLESAIEISAGTTWGAIRGLATLWQVAKQGRLNSGLSIRDEPRFLWRGLMLDVARHFIPLNTLRETVDRMSLLKFNVLHLHLSDDQGFRFGSKKYPEVVSEAFYSLQELKSLATYCMDRGVRLIPEIDLPGHVTHIVASRPDLAPTGRATDRTQKFGVHRACLDPSNENVFIFVRELIEELSNVFP
;
A
#
# COMPACT_ATOMS: atom_id res chain seq x y z
N MET A 1 20.79 -1.09 53.26
CA MET A 1 20.25 0.09 52.55
C MET A 1 20.47 -0.17 51.09
N ASN A 2 19.46 -0.71 50.38
CA ASN A 2 19.55 -1.02 48.96
C ASN A 2 19.07 0.18 48.16
N ALA A 3 19.96 0.77 47.37
CA ALA A 3 19.58 1.74 46.35
C ALA A 3 18.85 0.99 45.22
N ALA A 4 17.52 1.09 45.19
CA ALA A 4 16.73 0.66 44.07
C ALA A 4 17.06 1.59 42.89
N GLY A 5 17.70 1.02 41.85
CA GLY A 5 17.96 1.73 40.60
C GLY A 5 16.64 2.13 39.96
N CYS A 6 16.49 3.42 39.72
CA CYS A 6 15.48 3.93 38.80
C CYS A 6 15.70 3.28 37.42
N VAL A 7 14.86 2.37 37.05
CA VAL A 7 14.73 1.94 35.65
C VAL A 7 14.18 3.16 34.91
N ASN A 8 15.03 3.82 34.11
CA ASN A 8 14.58 4.81 33.15
C ASN A 8 13.56 4.13 32.24
N GLU A 9 12.29 4.49 32.37
CA GLU A 9 11.30 4.17 31.32
C GLU A 9 11.82 4.82 30.04
N GLU A 10 12.31 4.00 29.12
CA GLU A 10 12.69 4.45 27.78
C GLU A 10 11.50 5.16 27.16
N LYS A 11 11.61 6.48 27.00
CA LYS A 11 10.61 7.28 26.30
C LYS A 11 10.54 6.79 24.85
N LYS A 12 9.58 5.93 24.53
CA LYS A 12 9.39 5.42 23.16
C LYS A 12 9.01 6.55 22.21
N LEU A 13 9.59 6.55 21.02
CA LEU A 13 9.14 7.44 19.95
C LEU A 13 7.69 7.12 19.61
N PRO A 14 6.82 8.12 19.44
CA PRO A 14 5.46 7.91 18.97
C PRO A 14 5.43 7.66 17.44
N ILE A 15 6.29 6.77 16.96
CA ILE A 15 6.35 6.27 15.59
C ILE A 15 5.44 5.05 15.50
N ILE A 16 4.68 4.94 14.43
CA ILE A 16 3.76 3.83 14.18
C ILE A 16 4.13 3.17 12.85
N PRO A 17 4.43 1.87 12.82
CA PRO A 17 4.70 0.99 13.96
C PRO A 17 6.00 1.34 14.71
N GLN A 18 6.13 0.92 15.97
CA GLN A 18 7.34 1.17 16.75
C GLN A 18 8.56 0.52 16.10
N PRO A 19 9.70 1.23 15.98
CA PRO A 19 10.91 0.69 15.39
C PRO A 19 11.52 -0.41 16.27
N LEU A 20 12.32 -1.29 15.66
CA LEU A 20 13.03 -2.36 16.36
C LEU A 20 14.02 -1.80 17.40
N GLN A 21 14.75 -0.78 17.02
CA GLN A 21 15.71 -0.07 17.88
C GLN A 21 15.64 1.43 17.65
N SER A 22 15.75 2.20 18.71
CA SER A 22 15.87 3.66 18.64
C SER A 22 16.78 4.16 19.75
N VAL A 23 17.69 5.08 19.40
CA VAL A 23 18.55 5.81 20.32
C VAL A 23 18.15 7.27 20.28
N TYR A 24 17.88 7.83 21.45
CA TYR A 24 17.48 9.22 21.60
C TYR A 24 18.66 10.08 21.98
N PRO A 25 18.81 11.27 21.40
CA PRO A 25 19.75 12.25 21.90
C PRO A 25 19.32 12.74 23.30
N PRO A 26 20.25 13.24 24.13
CA PRO A 26 19.90 13.92 25.37
C PRO A 26 18.90 15.06 25.14
N GLU A 27 18.01 15.32 26.09
CA GLU A 27 16.87 16.26 25.97
C GLU A 27 17.24 17.72 25.65
N THR A 28 18.52 18.10 25.61
CA THR A 28 19.00 19.48 25.47
C THR A 28 19.47 19.88 24.07
N VAL A 29 19.32 19.05 23.07
CA VAL A 29 19.72 19.41 21.69
C VAL A 29 18.58 20.14 21.01
N GLU A 30 18.70 21.47 20.88
CA GLU A 30 17.79 22.26 20.09
C GLU A 30 17.79 21.80 18.62
N SER A 31 16.62 21.54 18.04
CA SER A 31 16.44 21.27 16.62
C SER A 31 16.85 22.51 15.80
N LYS A 32 17.96 22.43 15.08
CA LYS A 32 18.47 23.54 14.25
C LYS A 32 18.26 23.35 12.74
N ASN A 33 17.62 22.30 12.30
CA ASN A 33 17.48 22.01 10.86
C ASN A 33 16.14 22.49 10.30
N SER A 34 16.02 23.80 10.07
CA SER A 34 15.00 24.39 9.20
C SER A 34 15.62 24.80 7.86
N ALA A 35 16.00 23.85 7.05
CA ALA A 35 16.48 24.09 5.68
C ALA A 35 15.58 23.34 4.68
N PRO A 36 15.43 23.87 3.45
CA PRO A 36 14.66 23.17 2.41
C PRO A 36 15.13 21.73 2.25
N THR A 37 14.19 20.80 2.05
CA THR A 37 14.51 19.39 1.84
C THR A 37 15.31 19.20 0.55
N GLN A 38 16.49 18.59 0.68
CA GLN A 38 17.37 18.26 -0.43
C GLN A 38 17.73 16.78 -0.37
N LEU A 39 17.77 16.12 -1.53
CA LEU A 39 18.08 14.70 -1.63
C LEU A 39 19.44 14.50 -2.30
N LYS A 40 20.22 13.56 -1.77
CA LYS A 40 21.47 13.12 -2.37
C LYS A 40 21.54 11.59 -2.30
N PHE A 41 21.72 10.95 -3.44
CA PHE A 41 21.90 9.50 -3.55
C PHE A 41 23.39 9.16 -3.54
N ALA A 42 23.78 8.23 -2.68
CA ALA A 42 25.19 7.80 -2.54
C ALA A 42 25.60 6.80 -3.64
N LYS A 43 24.63 6.07 -4.20
CA LYS A 43 24.80 5.09 -5.28
C LYS A 43 23.86 5.42 -6.43
N GLU A 44 23.09 4.44 -6.88
CA GLU A 44 22.10 4.63 -7.95
C GLU A 44 20.94 5.52 -7.50
N HIS A 45 20.47 6.37 -8.42
CA HIS A 45 19.32 7.22 -8.22
C HIS A 45 18.03 6.40 -8.45
N ASP A 46 17.17 6.32 -7.44
CA ASP A 46 15.85 5.70 -7.57
C ASP A 46 14.75 6.79 -7.65
N VAL A 47 14.13 6.89 -8.82
CA VAL A 47 13.08 7.88 -9.12
C VAL A 47 11.86 7.72 -8.20
N ARG A 48 11.55 6.50 -7.75
CA ARG A 48 10.42 6.24 -6.84
C ARG A 48 10.69 6.79 -5.45
N VAL A 49 11.90 6.55 -4.95
CA VAL A 49 12.34 7.06 -3.65
C VAL A 49 12.41 8.59 -3.65
N GLU A 50 12.93 9.18 -4.74
CA GLU A 50 12.94 10.64 -4.92
C GLU A 50 11.53 11.21 -4.91
N LYS A 51 10.64 10.66 -5.73
CA LYS A 51 9.24 11.08 -5.79
C LYS A 51 8.54 10.96 -4.44
N TYR A 52 8.74 9.84 -3.74
CA TYR A 52 8.18 9.63 -2.41
C TYR A 52 8.67 10.71 -1.43
N ALA A 53 9.97 10.96 -1.41
CA ALA A 53 10.54 11.97 -0.52
C ALA A 53 10.01 13.38 -0.83
N LEU A 54 9.88 13.75 -2.10
CA LEU A 54 9.32 15.04 -2.50
C LEU A 54 7.83 15.17 -2.14
N ASP A 55 7.04 14.13 -2.38
CA ASP A 55 5.60 14.10 -2.08
C ASP A 55 5.31 14.30 -0.58
N TYR A 56 6.12 13.71 0.30
CA TYR A 56 5.84 13.70 1.75
C TYR A 56 6.72 14.64 2.57
N LEU A 57 7.96 14.85 2.16
CA LEU A 57 8.95 15.65 2.91
C LEU A 57 9.27 17.00 2.27
N GLY A 58 8.91 17.22 1.01
CA GLY A 58 9.25 18.44 0.26
C GLY A 58 8.89 19.74 0.98
N ASN A 59 7.81 19.74 1.76
CA ASN A 59 7.33 20.88 2.54
C ASN A 59 7.64 20.80 4.04
N GLN A 60 8.58 19.93 4.47
CA GLN A 60 8.89 19.72 5.89
C GLN A 60 10.18 20.43 6.36
N ASP A 61 10.94 21.04 5.45
CA ASP A 61 12.22 21.71 5.75
C ASP A 61 13.16 20.85 6.60
N VAL A 62 13.30 19.57 6.23
CA VAL A 62 14.13 18.61 6.99
C VAL A 62 15.62 18.68 6.66
N GLY A 63 16.04 19.51 5.69
CA GLY A 63 17.42 19.67 5.30
C GLY A 63 17.92 18.60 4.34
N LEU A 64 19.23 18.32 4.35
CA LEU A 64 19.87 17.38 3.45
C LEU A 64 19.61 15.93 3.87
N ILE A 65 19.05 15.13 2.99
CA ILE A 65 18.86 13.67 3.17
C ILE A 65 19.83 12.94 2.23
N ASN A 66 20.74 12.17 2.80
CA ASN A 66 21.62 11.26 2.09
C ASN A 66 20.96 9.87 2.05
N LEU A 67 20.73 9.34 0.88
CA LEU A 67 20.11 8.04 0.64
C LEU A 67 21.15 7.05 0.12
N SER A 68 21.28 5.89 0.76
CA SER A 68 22.09 4.77 0.31
C SER A 68 21.22 3.53 0.19
N ILE A 69 21.03 3.06 -1.03
CA ILE A 69 20.22 1.88 -1.37
C ILE A 69 21.15 0.88 -2.03
N GLU A 70 21.17 -0.37 -1.55
CA GLU A 70 22.08 -1.40 -2.07
C GLU A 70 21.58 -1.98 -3.40
N ASP A 71 20.28 -2.27 -3.48
CA ASP A 71 19.61 -2.76 -4.68
C ASP A 71 18.38 -1.91 -4.98
N ALA A 72 18.49 -1.05 -6.00
CA ALA A 72 17.42 -0.18 -6.48
C ALA A 72 16.56 -0.84 -7.57
N ASN A 73 16.96 -1.99 -8.12
CA ASN A 73 16.31 -2.66 -9.25
C ASN A 73 15.30 -3.72 -8.84
N ILE A 74 14.55 -3.50 -7.77
CA ILE A 74 13.60 -4.50 -7.28
C ILE A 74 12.27 -4.43 -8.03
N ASP A 75 11.85 -5.60 -8.52
CA ASP A 75 10.60 -5.80 -9.21
C ASP A 75 9.39 -5.62 -8.26
N LEU A 76 8.25 -5.20 -8.83
CA LEU A 76 6.94 -5.05 -8.19
C LEU A 76 6.46 -6.28 -7.41
N VAL A 77 6.80 -7.47 -7.92
CA VAL A 77 6.42 -8.75 -7.31
C VAL A 77 7.06 -8.93 -5.94
N SER A 78 8.13 -8.19 -5.65
CA SER A 78 8.86 -8.32 -4.39
C SER A 78 8.22 -7.59 -3.20
N VAL A 79 7.26 -6.66 -3.41
CA VAL A 79 6.56 -6.00 -2.30
C VAL A 79 5.79 -7.03 -1.47
N GLY A 80 6.08 -7.07 -0.17
CA GLY A 80 5.49 -8.04 0.77
C GLY A 80 6.26 -9.36 0.90
N VAL A 81 7.36 -9.53 0.14
CA VAL A 81 8.28 -10.68 0.24
C VAL A 81 9.75 -10.26 0.29
N SER A 82 10.07 -8.99 -0.04
CA SER A 82 11.43 -8.47 -0.02
C SER A 82 11.80 -7.83 1.32
N GLU A 83 13.09 -7.62 1.49
CA GLU A 83 13.63 -6.91 2.63
C GLU A 83 13.18 -5.46 2.64
N GLU A 84 12.63 -5.01 3.77
CA GLU A 84 12.20 -3.63 4.01
C GLU A 84 12.95 -3.00 5.21
N SER A 85 14.10 -3.57 5.61
CA SER A 85 14.91 -3.02 6.70
C SER A 85 15.57 -1.71 6.31
N TYR A 86 15.80 -0.85 7.28
CA TYR A 86 16.50 0.41 7.08
C TYR A 86 17.18 0.88 8.37
N GLU A 87 18.16 1.76 8.20
CA GLU A 87 18.76 2.55 9.26
C GLU A 87 18.58 4.04 8.94
N LEU A 88 18.13 4.82 9.92
CA LEU A 88 17.96 6.27 9.85
C LEU A 88 18.81 6.93 10.92
N ARG A 89 19.64 7.90 10.55
CA ARG A 89 20.46 8.69 11.47
C ARG A 89 20.27 10.18 11.21
N VAL A 90 20.09 10.95 12.27
CA VAL A 90 20.04 12.41 12.20
C VAL A 90 21.37 12.95 12.71
N LEU A 91 22.15 13.55 11.82
CA LEU A 91 23.43 14.18 12.11
C LEU A 91 23.25 15.70 12.25
N GLU A 92 24.29 16.42 12.61
CA GLU A 92 24.24 17.89 12.74
C GLU A 92 23.92 18.60 11.40
N SER A 93 24.42 18.07 10.30
CA SER A 93 24.33 18.72 8.98
C SER A 93 23.50 17.95 7.95
N ALA A 94 23.10 16.72 8.24
CA ALA A 94 22.38 15.87 7.31
C ALA A 94 21.59 14.77 8.02
N ILE A 95 20.66 14.17 7.28
CA ILE A 95 19.97 12.94 7.65
C ILE A 95 20.48 11.84 6.74
N GLU A 96 20.79 10.68 7.29
CA GLU A 96 21.22 9.51 6.54
C GLU A 96 20.15 8.44 6.61
N ILE A 97 19.79 7.86 5.47
CA ILE A 97 18.95 6.67 5.37
C ILE A 97 19.69 5.63 4.54
N SER A 98 19.93 4.47 5.14
CA SER A 98 20.56 3.33 4.50
C SER A 98 19.58 2.17 4.48
N ALA A 99 19.40 1.51 3.34
CA ALA A 99 18.50 0.38 3.16
C ALA A 99 19.06 -0.63 2.14
N GLY A 100 18.72 -1.89 2.31
CA GLY A 100 19.06 -2.93 1.33
C GLY A 100 18.27 -2.77 0.03
N THR A 101 17.07 -2.21 0.11
CA THR A 101 16.13 -2.13 -1.02
C THR A 101 15.45 -0.77 -1.12
N THR A 102 14.89 -0.48 -2.31
CA THR A 102 13.96 0.65 -2.53
C THR A 102 12.85 0.70 -1.48
N TRP A 103 12.28 -0.46 -1.15
CA TRP A 103 11.17 -0.54 -0.21
C TRP A 103 11.60 -0.18 1.21
N GLY A 104 12.77 -0.65 1.64
CA GLY A 104 13.37 -0.26 2.92
C GLY A 104 13.60 1.26 3.00
N ALA A 105 14.10 1.88 1.92
CA ALA A 105 14.30 3.33 1.86
C ALA A 105 12.96 4.09 2.00
N ILE A 106 11.89 3.65 1.35
CA ILE A 106 10.55 4.22 1.50
C ILE A 106 10.05 4.10 2.95
N ARG A 107 10.30 2.96 3.64
CA ARG A 107 9.94 2.81 5.07
C ARG A 107 10.76 3.74 5.96
N GLY A 108 12.04 3.95 5.65
CA GLY A 108 12.89 4.93 6.33
C GLY A 108 12.37 6.36 6.17
N LEU A 109 11.97 6.74 4.95
CA LEU A 109 11.36 8.04 4.66
C LEU A 109 10.01 8.24 5.37
N ALA A 110 9.18 7.18 5.45
CA ALA A 110 7.94 7.22 6.22
C ALA A 110 8.19 7.49 7.71
N THR A 111 9.24 6.87 8.28
CA THR A 111 9.66 7.13 9.65
C THR A 111 10.18 8.57 9.81
N LEU A 112 11.02 9.03 8.88
CA LEU A 112 11.52 10.42 8.89
C LEU A 112 10.36 11.42 8.88
N TRP A 113 9.34 11.19 8.04
CA TRP A 113 8.15 12.02 8.00
C TRP A 113 7.43 12.06 9.36
N GLN A 114 7.25 10.91 10.03
CA GLN A 114 6.60 10.85 11.34
C GLN A 114 7.40 11.62 12.41
N VAL A 115 8.72 11.48 12.41
CA VAL A 115 9.61 12.19 13.34
C VAL A 115 9.60 13.70 13.08
N ALA A 116 9.67 14.11 11.80
CA ALA A 116 9.62 15.52 11.40
C ALA A 116 8.30 16.18 11.80
N LYS A 117 7.18 15.52 11.56
CA LYS A 117 5.84 16.02 11.94
C LYS A 117 5.67 16.26 13.43
N GLN A 118 6.44 15.59 14.24
CA GLN A 118 6.42 15.74 15.71
C GLN A 118 7.45 16.74 16.25
N GLY A 119 8.21 17.39 15.35
CA GLY A 119 9.30 18.31 15.74
C GLY A 119 10.43 17.62 16.50
N ARG A 120 10.68 16.33 16.26
CA ARG A 120 11.65 15.51 16.98
C ARG A 120 12.90 15.16 16.16
N LEU A 121 13.19 15.90 15.11
CA LEU A 121 14.42 15.77 14.33
C LEU A 121 15.60 16.39 15.08
N ASN A 122 16.12 15.66 16.07
CA ASN A 122 17.27 16.10 16.86
C ASN A 122 18.53 15.36 16.41
N SER A 123 19.64 16.08 16.30
CA SER A 123 20.95 15.48 16.04
C SER A 123 21.27 14.40 17.09
N GLY A 124 21.82 13.29 16.64
CA GLY A 124 22.08 12.11 17.46
C GLY A 124 20.95 11.08 17.50
N LEU A 125 19.77 11.36 16.90
CA LEU A 125 18.74 10.33 16.73
C LEU A 125 19.24 9.24 15.78
N SER A 126 19.13 7.98 16.20
CA SER A 126 19.42 6.80 15.39
C SER A 126 18.28 5.79 15.54
N ILE A 127 17.78 5.30 14.41
CA ILE A 127 16.69 4.33 14.34
C ILE A 127 17.11 3.20 13.42
N ARG A 128 17.01 1.97 13.88
CA ARG A 128 17.10 0.76 13.06
C ARG A 128 15.78 0.00 13.17
N ASP A 129 15.23 -0.37 12.02
CA ASP A 129 13.93 -0.99 11.97
C ASP A 129 13.83 -2.01 10.81
N GLU A 130 13.03 -3.02 11.01
CA GLU A 130 12.67 -4.02 10.03
C GLU A 130 11.24 -4.50 10.28
N PRO A 131 10.52 -5.00 9.25
CA PRO A 131 9.16 -5.46 9.46
C PRO A 131 9.13 -6.77 10.24
N ARG A 132 8.33 -6.81 11.32
CA ARG A 132 8.01 -8.04 12.04
C ARG A 132 7.19 -9.01 11.20
N PHE A 133 6.32 -8.48 10.34
CA PHE A 133 5.49 -9.24 9.39
C PHE A 133 5.77 -8.74 7.98
N LEU A 134 6.09 -9.64 7.07
CA LEU A 134 6.36 -9.30 5.67
C LEU A 134 5.10 -8.83 4.95
N TRP A 135 3.95 -9.40 5.25
CA TRP A 135 2.66 -9.05 4.67
C TRP A 135 1.84 -8.21 5.64
N ARG A 136 1.61 -6.95 5.30
CA ARG A 136 0.86 -5.97 6.10
C ARG A 136 -0.22 -5.36 5.23
N GLY A 137 -1.32 -6.12 5.07
CA GLY A 137 -2.39 -5.81 4.13
C GLY A 137 -3.59 -5.10 4.75
N LEU A 138 -4.27 -4.33 3.91
CA LEU A 138 -5.61 -3.81 4.12
C LEU A 138 -6.48 -4.28 2.96
N MET A 139 -7.67 -4.81 3.23
CA MET A 139 -8.67 -5.12 2.21
C MET A 139 -9.73 -4.03 2.19
N LEU A 140 -10.08 -3.57 0.99
CA LEU A 140 -11.19 -2.67 0.75
C LEU A 140 -12.23 -3.34 -0.16
N ASP A 141 -13.46 -3.37 0.32
CA ASP A 141 -14.60 -3.85 -0.42
C ASP A 141 -15.27 -2.68 -1.18
N VAL A 142 -15.00 -2.60 -2.46
CA VAL A 142 -15.59 -1.60 -3.35
C VAL A 142 -16.80 -2.14 -4.11
N ALA A 143 -17.05 -3.44 -4.02
CA ALA A 143 -18.16 -4.10 -4.70
C ALA A 143 -19.48 -3.80 -4.01
N ARG A 144 -19.56 -3.93 -2.68
CA ARG A 144 -20.77 -3.62 -1.91
C ARG A 144 -21.08 -2.12 -1.94
N HIS A 145 -20.06 -1.28 -1.83
CA HIS A 145 -20.17 0.17 -1.98
C HIS A 145 -19.00 0.70 -2.81
N PHE A 146 -19.33 1.45 -3.87
CA PHE A 146 -18.30 2.07 -4.70
C PHE A 146 -17.54 3.14 -3.91
N ILE A 147 -16.20 3.05 -3.94
CA ILE A 147 -15.29 4.02 -3.33
C ILE A 147 -14.63 4.82 -4.46
N PRO A 148 -14.72 6.15 -4.49
CA PRO A 148 -14.06 6.97 -5.52
C PRO A 148 -12.55 6.76 -5.56
N LEU A 149 -11.95 6.83 -6.76
CA LEU A 149 -10.52 6.60 -6.99
C LEU A 149 -9.62 7.50 -6.12
N ASN A 150 -10.03 8.76 -5.91
CA ASN A 150 -9.27 9.68 -5.05
C ASN A 150 -9.21 9.20 -3.59
N THR A 151 -10.30 8.66 -3.07
CA THR A 151 -10.33 8.08 -1.71
C THR A 151 -9.45 6.84 -1.61
N LEU A 152 -9.37 6.01 -2.66
CA LEU A 152 -8.42 4.89 -2.72
C LEU A 152 -6.97 5.40 -2.67
N ARG A 153 -6.63 6.45 -3.43
CA ARG A 153 -5.30 7.06 -3.42
C ARG A 153 -4.93 7.62 -2.04
N GLU A 154 -5.84 8.37 -1.41
CA GLU A 154 -5.63 8.87 -0.05
C GLU A 154 -5.42 7.74 0.96
N THR A 155 -6.14 6.62 0.79
CA THR A 155 -5.96 5.44 1.63
C THR A 155 -4.58 4.84 1.43
N VAL A 156 -4.11 4.73 0.19
CA VAL A 156 -2.76 4.25 -0.13
C VAL A 156 -1.67 5.14 0.48
N ASP A 157 -1.85 6.47 0.46
CA ASP A 157 -0.93 7.41 1.09
C ASP A 157 -0.81 7.14 2.60
N ARG A 158 -1.96 6.98 3.28
CA ARG A 158 -1.99 6.66 4.71
C ARG A 158 -1.39 5.28 5.00
N MET A 159 -1.71 4.28 4.18
CA MET A 159 -1.12 2.95 4.27
C MET A 159 0.41 3.00 4.20
N SER A 160 0.95 3.73 3.23
CA SER A 160 2.39 3.86 3.04
C SER A 160 3.08 4.52 4.24
N LEU A 161 2.53 5.62 4.76
CA LEU A 161 3.03 6.31 5.95
C LEU A 161 2.97 5.44 7.22
N LEU A 162 2.01 4.52 7.30
CA LEU A 162 1.87 3.52 8.37
C LEU A 162 2.62 2.21 8.05
N LYS A 163 3.37 2.17 6.95
CA LYS A 163 4.18 1.02 6.50
C LYS A 163 3.37 -0.23 6.14
N PHE A 164 2.07 -0.10 5.81
CA PHE A 164 1.34 -1.16 5.12
C PHE A 164 1.90 -1.33 3.71
N ASN A 165 1.92 -2.57 3.23
CA ASN A 165 2.54 -2.88 1.94
C ASN A 165 1.66 -3.67 0.96
N VAL A 166 0.42 -3.97 1.32
CA VAL A 166 -0.54 -4.67 0.45
C VAL A 166 -1.91 -4.03 0.55
N LEU A 167 -2.46 -3.61 -0.59
CA LEU A 167 -3.86 -3.26 -0.74
C LEU A 167 -4.57 -4.38 -1.49
N HIS A 168 -5.46 -5.08 -0.83
CA HIS A 168 -6.35 -6.08 -1.42
C HIS A 168 -7.66 -5.39 -1.82
N LEU A 169 -7.94 -5.33 -3.10
CA LEU A 169 -9.10 -4.64 -3.66
C LEU A 169 -10.15 -5.64 -4.14
N HIS A 170 -11.24 -5.76 -3.39
CA HIS A 170 -12.37 -6.65 -3.68
C HIS A 170 -13.30 -5.97 -4.69
N LEU A 171 -13.12 -6.33 -5.98
CA LEU A 171 -13.72 -5.63 -7.12
C LEU A 171 -15.10 -6.14 -7.52
N SER A 172 -15.49 -7.35 -7.10
CA SER A 172 -16.78 -7.93 -7.47
C SER A 172 -17.42 -8.68 -6.33
N ASP A 173 -18.76 -8.56 -6.23
CA ASP A 173 -19.61 -9.32 -5.32
C ASP A 173 -21.07 -9.31 -5.83
N ASP A 174 -22.00 -9.80 -5.03
CA ASP A 174 -23.44 -9.84 -5.36
C ASP A 174 -24.03 -8.47 -5.73
N GLN A 175 -23.51 -7.39 -5.13
CA GLN A 175 -24.05 -6.02 -5.30
C GLN A 175 -23.40 -5.24 -6.43
N GLY A 176 -22.24 -5.67 -6.93
CA GLY A 176 -21.60 -4.92 -7.99
C GLY A 176 -20.34 -5.57 -8.56
N PHE A 177 -20.01 -5.18 -9.77
CA PHE A 177 -18.82 -5.55 -10.51
C PHE A 177 -18.10 -4.29 -10.93
N ARG A 178 -16.99 -3.96 -10.26
CA ARG A 178 -16.30 -2.67 -10.38
C ARG A 178 -15.10 -2.69 -11.34
N PHE A 179 -14.72 -3.85 -11.84
CA PHE A 179 -13.72 -3.99 -12.89
C PHE A 179 -14.31 -3.63 -14.24
N GLY A 180 -13.82 -2.61 -14.91
CA GLY A 180 -14.34 -2.09 -16.19
C GLY A 180 -13.98 -2.98 -17.37
N SER A 181 -14.45 -4.22 -17.38
CA SER A 181 -14.21 -5.19 -18.45
C SER A 181 -14.69 -4.67 -19.79
N LYS A 182 -13.82 -4.77 -20.80
CA LYS A 182 -14.17 -4.48 -22.19
C LYS A 182 -14.72 -5.71 -22.91
N LYS A 183 -14.35 -6.92 -22.46
CA LYS A 183 -14.86 -8.16 -23.01
C LYS A 183 -16.30 -8.43 -22.59
N TYR A 184 -16.66 -8.02 -21.36
CA TYR A 184 -17.96 -8.26 -20.76
C TYR A 184 -18.59 -6.98 -20.19
N PRO A 185 -18.87 -5.97 -21.03
CA PRO A 185 -19.41 -4.69 -20.55
C PRO A 185 -20.78 -4.83 -19.88
N GLU A 186 -21.56 -5.89 -20.21
CA GLU A 186 -22.89 -6.16 -19.64
C GLU A 186 -22.85 -6.53 -18.16
N VAL A 187 -21.72 -7.07 -17.64
CA VAL A 187 -21.58 -7.39 -16.22
C VAL A 187 -21.06 -6.21 -15.39
N VAL A 188 -20.55 -5.16 -16.04
CA VAL A 188 -19.99 -4.00 -15.34
C VAL A 188 -21.10 -3.19 -14.68
N SER A 189 -20.87 -2.73 -13.46
CA SER A 189 -21.80 -1.85 -12.74
C SER A 189 -21.80 -0.45 -13.34
N GLU A 190 -22.84 0.34 -13.03
CA GLU A 190 -22.90 1.76 -13.42
C GLU A 190 -21.71 2.56 -12.86
N ALA A 191 -21.35 2.36 -11.59
CA ALA A 191 -20.14 2.91 -10.99
C ALA A 191 -19.04 1.84 -11.02
N PHE A 192 -17.94 2.11 -11.70
CA PHE A 192 -16.82 1.18 -11.91
C PHE A 192 -15.49 1.93 -12.09
N TYR A 193 -14.40 1.21 -12.07
CA TYR A 193 -13.09 1.71 -12.47
C TYR A 193 -12.76 1.23 -13.87
N SER A 194 -12.39 2.13 -14.76
CA SER A 194 -11.86 1.78 -16.07
C SER A 194 -10.52 1.04 -15.93
N LEU A 195 -10.13 0.27 -16.94
CA LEU A 195 -8.83 -0.42 -16.97
C LEU A 195 -7.67 0.57 -16.83
N GLN A 196 -7.81 1.78 -17.39
CA GLN A 196 -6.80 2.84 -17.28
C GLN A 196 -6.70 3.39 -15.85
N GLU A 197 -7.81 3.58 -15.15
CA GLU A 197 -7.83 4.02 -13.75
C GLU A 197 -7.21 2.98 -12.84
N LEU A 198 -7.52 1.68 -13.03
CA LEU A 198 -6.92 0.59 -12.27
C LEU A 198 -5.42 0.47 -12.51
N LYS A 199 -4.97 0.60 -13.76
CA LYS A 199 -3.55 0.62 -14.11
C LYS A 199 -2.82 1.80 -13.47
N SER A 200 -3.45 2.98 -13.49
CA SER A 200 -2.92 4.18 -12.83
C SER A 200 -2.85 3.99 -11.30
N LEU A 201 -3.87 3.34 -10.69
CA LEU A 201 -3.87 3.04 -9.26
C LEU A 201 -2.78 2.03 -8.90
N ALA A 202 -2.56 1.00 -9.72
CA ALA A 202 -1.49 0.03 -9.51
C ALA A 202 -0.11 0.70 -9.50
N THR A 203 0.15 1.58 -10.47
CA THR A 203 1.39 2.39 -10.51
C THR A 203 1.50 3.30 -9.28
N TYR A 204 0.40 3.96 -8.90
CA TYR A 204 0.36 4.83 -7.71
C TYR A 204 0.69 4.09 -6.41
N CYS A 205 0.13 2.89 -6.26
CA CYS A 205 0.43 2.01 -5.12
C CYS A 205 1.92 1.63 -5.10
N MET A 206 2.45 1.23 -6.26
CA MET A 206 3.85 0.87 -6.41
C MET A 206 4.80 1.99 -6.00
N ASP A 207 4.57 3.22 -6.49
CA ASP A 207 5.39 4.40 -6.13
C ASP A 207 5.44 4.64 -4.60
N ARG A 208 4.54 4.01 -3.84
CA ARG A 208 4.40 4.11 -2.39
C ARG A 208 4.78 2.85 -1.62
N GLY A 209 5.38 1.88 -2.32
CA GLY A 209 5.74 0.59 -1.73
C GLY A 209 4.52 -0.21 -1.26
N VAL A 210 3.40 -0.10 -1.97
CA VAL A 210 2.16 -0.87 -1.73
C VAL A 210 1.86 -1.72 -2.95
N ARG A 211 1.74 -3.02 -2.78
CA ARG A 211 1.28 -3.95 -3.81
C ARG A 211 -0.23 -3.94 -3.88
N LEU A 212 -0.79 -3.69 -5.06
CA LEU A 212 -2.23 -3.80 -5.30
C LEU A 212 -2.58 -5.22 -5.76
N ILE A 213 -3.46 -5.89 -5.02
CA ILE A 213 -3.97 -7.22 -5.34
C ILE A 213 -5.45 -7.10 -5.68
N PRO A 214 -5.83 -7.32 -6.94
CA PRO A 214 -7.23 -7.34 -7.33
C PRO A 214 -7.88 -8.67 -6.97
N GLU A 215 -9.14 -8.64 -6.58
CA GLU A 215 -9.97 -9.82 -6.39
C GLU A 215 -11.26 -9.70 -7.20
N ILE A 216 -11.57 -10.76 -7.96
CA ILE A 216 -12.88 -11.04 -8.52
C ILE A 216 -13.37 -12.32 -7.90
N ASP A 217 -14.43 -12.25 -7.10
CA ASP A 217 -14.93 -13.38 -6.31
C ASP A 217 -15.76 -14.32 -7.16
N LEU A 218 -15.39 -15.60 -7.18
CA LEU A 218 -15.98 -16.67 -7.97
C LEU A 218 -15.84 -18.01 -7.22
N PRO A 219 -16.71 -19.00 -7.43
CA PRO A 219 -17.92 -19.03 -8.27
C PRO A 219 -19.18 -18.54 -7.55
N GLY A 220 -19.11 -18.25 -6.26
CA GLY A 220 -20.14 -17.58 -5.47
C GLY A 220 -20.00 -16.05 -5.54
N HIS A 221 -20.83 -15.31 -4.81
CA HIS A 221 -20.84 -13.84 -4.80
C HIS A 221 -20.97 -13.22 -6.20
N VAL A 222 -21.81 -13.83 -7.03
CA VAL A 222 -21.93 -13.53 -8.47
C VAL A 222 -23.33 -13.11 -8.90
N THR A 223 -24.21 -12.71 -7.97
CA THR A 223 -25.57 -12.28 -8.28
C THR A 223 -25.57 -11.21 -9.36
N HIS A 224 -24.66 -10.25 -9.28
CA HIS A 224 -24.54 -9.17 -10.26
C HIS A 224 -24.16 -9.69 -11.66
N ILE A 225 -23.23 -10.67 -11.73
CA ILE A 225 -22.79 -11.30 -12.98
C ILE A 225 -23.94 -12.11 -13.58
N VAL A 226 -24.54 -13.00 -12.78
CA VAL A 226 -25.59 -13.93 -13.24
C VAL A 226 -26.86 -13.18 -13.65
N ALA A 227 -27.21 -12.06 -13.00
CA ALA A 227 -28.33 -11.22 -13.42
C ALA A 227 -28.15 -10.64 -14.83
N SER A 228 -26.91 -10.41 -15.25
CA SER A 228 -26.59 -9.92 -16.60
C SER A 228 -26.26 -11.04 -17.59
N ARG A 229 -25.79 -12.19 -17.10
CA ARG A 229 -25.39 -13.39 -17.86
C ARG A 229 -26.04 -14.64 -17.27
N PRO A 230 -27.37 -14.79 -17.40
CA PRO A 230 -28.10 -15.94 -16.85
C PRO A 230 -27.67 -17.27 -17.49
N ASP A 231 -27.05 -17.24 -18.66
CA ASP A 231 -26.45 -18.39 -19.33
C ASP A 231 -25.28 -19.03 -18.55
N LEU A 232 -24.66 -18.28 -17.60
CA LEU A 232 -23.56 -18.78 -16.75
C LEU A 232 -24.07 -19.45 -15.46
N ALA A 233 -25.38 -19.34 -15.15
CA ALA A 233 -25.98 -19.95 -13.95
C ALA A 233 -26.52 -21.36 -14.24
N PRO A 234 -26.67 -22.19 -13.19
CA PRO A 234 -27.41 -23.44 -13.31
C PRO A 234 -28.83 -23.19 -13.82
N THR A 235 -29.32 -24.07 -14.72
CA THR A 235 -30.64 -23.96 -15.35
C THR A 235 -31.75 -23.71 -14.33
N GLY A 236 -32.62 -22.74 -14.61
CA GLY A 236 -33.76 -22.36 -13.76
C GLY A 236 -33.42 -21.46 -12.54
N ARG A 237 -32.20 -21.01 -12.41
CA ARG A 237 -31.77 -20.09 -11.34
C ARG A 237 -31.52 -18.67 -11.82
N ALA A 238 -32.45 -18.10 -12.56
CA ALA A 238 -32.41 -16.67 -12.86
C ALA A 238 -32.50 -15.85 -11.57
N THR A 239 -31.74 -14.74 -11.50
CA THR A 239 -31.76 -13.86 -10.38
C THR A 239 -31.77 -12.40 -10.85
N ASP A 240 -32.31 -11.52 -10.04
CA ASP A 240 -32.26 -10.07 -10.26
C ASP A 240 -31.04 -9.46 -9.57
N ARG A 241 -30.60 -8.32 -10.07
CA ARG A 241 -29.57 -7.51 -9.39
C ARG A 241 -30.06 -7.12 -7.99
N THR A 242 -29.16 -7.12 -7.03
CA THR A 242 -29.47 -6.79 -5.63
C THR A 242 -28.50 -5.71 -5.09
N GLN A 243 -29.02 -4.92 -4.15
CA GLN A 243 -28.22 -4.01 -3.33
C GLN A 243 -28.29 -4.39 -1.83
N LYS A 244 -28.96 -5.50 -1.54
CA LYS A 244 -29.14 -5.97 -0.17
C LYS A 244 -27.90 -6.72 0.31
N PHE A 245 -27.49 -6.44 1.55
CA PHE A 245 -26.55 -7.28 2.24
C PHE A 245 -27.15 -8.65 2.58
N GLY A 246 -26.31 -9.65 2.73
CA GLY A 246 -26.75 -10.99 3.12
C GLY A 246 -26.12 -12.07 2.25
N VAL A 247 -26.56 -13.29 2.46
CA VAL A 247 -26.13 -14.47 1.70
C VAL A 247 -27.07 -14.67 0.52
N HIS A 248 -26.52 -14.58 -0.69
CA HIS A 248 -27.24 -14.83 -1.94
C HIS A 248 -26.88 -16.22 -2.48
N ARG A 249 -27.82 -16.83 -3.21
CA ARG A 249 -27.67 -18.22 -3.68
C ARG A 249 -27.17 -18.32 -5.13
N ALA A 250 -26.89 -17.19 -5.75
CA ALA A 250 -26.36 -17.19 -7.10
C ALA A 250 -24.96 -17.81 -7.14
N CYS A 251 -24.72 -18.68 -8.11
CA CYS A 251 -23.40 -19.24 -8.36
C CYS A 251 -23.23 -19.49 -9.87
N LEU A 252 -21.99 -19.53 -10.32
CA LEU A 252 -21.67 -20.01 -11.68
C LEU A 252 -21.84 -21.52 -11.74
N ASP A 253 -22.23 -22.03 -12.90
CA ASP A 253 -22.39 -23.46 -13.13
C ASP A 253 -21.06 -24.11 -13.52
N PRO A 254 -20.43 -24.93 -12.65
CA PRO A 254 -19.16 -25.55 -12.95
C PRO A 254 -19.24 -26.66 -14.01
N SER A 255 -20.42 -27.05 -14.42
CA SER A 255 -20.63 -28.01 -15.54
C SER A 255 -20.76 -27.36 -16.92
N ASN A 256 -20.79 -26.01 -16.95
CA ASN A 256 -20.95 -25.22 -18.16
C ASN A 256 -19.59 -24.70 -18.68
N GLU A 257 -19.21 -25.17 -19.88
CA GLU A 257 -17.95 -24.75 -20.53
C GLU A 257 -17.86 -23.23 -20.75
N ASN A 258 -18.98 -22.55 -20.95
CA ASN A 258 -18.98 -21.09 -21.11
C ASN A 258 -18.53 -20.37 -19.85
N VAL A 259 -18.68 -20.95 -18.67
CA VAL A 259 -18.16 -20.40 -17.41
C VAL A 259 -16.63 -20.40 -17.43
N PHE A 260 -16.00 -21.47 -17.89
CA PHE A 260 -14.53 -21.54 -17.97
C PHE A 260 -13.96 -20.58 -19.02
N ILE A 261 -14.68 -20.37 -20.13
CA ILE A 261 -14.32 -19.35 -21.14
C ILE A 261 -14.39 -17.95 -20.50
N PHE A 262 -15.52 -17.65 -19.85
CA PHE A 262 -15.75 -16.37 -19.18
C PHE A 262 -14.67 -16.07 -18.13
N VAL A 263 -14.38 -17.03 -17.23
CA VAL A 263 -13.36 -16.87 -16.18
C VAL A 263 -11.96 -16.68 -16.77
N ARG A 264 -11.59 -17.48 -17.77
CA ARG A 264 -10.29 -17.36 -18.44
C ARG A 264 -10.10 -15.99 -19.06
N GLU A 265 -11.08 -15.50 -19.77
CA GLU A 265 -11.01 -14.21 -20.44
C GLU A 265 -11.00 -13.03 -19.48
N LEU A 266 -11.70 -13.12 -18.33
CA LEU A 266 -11.59 -12.15 -17.25
C LEU A 266 -10.19 -12.14 -16.63
N ILE A 267 -9.58 -13.31 -16.36
CA ILE A 267 -8.24 -13.41 -15.83
C ILE A 267 -7.22 -12.84 -16.82
N GLU A 268 -7.36 -13.13 -18.13
CA GLU A 268 -6.51 -12.56 -19.16
C GLU A 268 -6.61 -11.02 -19.19
N GLU A 269 -7.81 -10.47 -19.08
CA GLU A 269 -8.01 -9.02 -19.05
C GLU A 269 -7.44 -8.39 -17.76
N LEU A 270 -7.63 -9.06 -16.62
CA LEU A 270 -7.09 -8.64 -15.34
C LEU A 270 -5.55 -8.62 -15.35
N SER A 271 -4.90 -9.65 -15.87
CA SER A 271 -3.44 -9.77 -15.95
C SER A 271 -2.78 -8.72 -16.83
N ASN A 272 -3.51 -8.13 -17.79
CA ASN A 272 -3.04 -7.02 -18.61
C ASN A 272 -3.05 -5.66 -17.85
N VAL A 273 -3.75 -5.59 -16.73
CA VAL A 273 -3.87 -4.40 -15.88
C VAL A 273 -2.95 -4.48 -14.67
N PHE A 274 -2.86 -5.67 -14.08
CA PHE A 274 -2.10 -5.94 -12.86
C PHE A 274 -0.98 -6.95 -13.19
N PRO A 275 0.24 -6.48 -13.44
CA PRO A 275 1.39 -7.34 -13.76
C PRO A 275 1.87 -8.19 -12.58
#